data_208aaa7e2a07043a46a94dffae728be0
#
_entry.id   208aaa7e2a07043a46a94dffae728be0
#
_cell.length_a   1.000
_cell.length_b   1.000
_cell.length_c   1.000
_cell.angle_alpha   90.00
_cell.angle_beta   90.00
_cell.angle_gamma   90.00
#
_symmetry.space_group_name_H-M   'P 1'
#
loop_
_entity.id
_entity.type
_entity.pdbx_description
1 polymer ?
#
loop_
_entity_poly.entity_id
_entity_poly.type
_entity_poly.pdbx_seq_one_letter_code
_entity_poly.pdbx_strand_id
1 'polypeptide(L)'
;YPKHIIPHIITSLKNKGEVELLENSKKNKRSFLHNIDSCRAILALLGSIEALDGSVYNVATDEEISIVELVELIASKLGIKEPAILFSGYRASDPERRILNTEKIRQRARWEPIVKLSQGLDMCLGKECKE
;
A
#
# COMPACT_ATOMS: atom_id res chain seq x y z
N TYR A 1 11.15 -7.71 -4.70
CA TYR A 1 10.60 -9.08 -4.57
C TYR A 1 9.36 -9.18 -5.46
N PRO A 2 9.35 -10.02 -6.52
CA PRO A 2 8.24 -10.13 -7.46
C PRO A 2 6.95 -10.73 -6.84
N LYS A 3 7.01 -11.17 -5.58
CA LYS A 3 5.86 -11.76 -4.87
C LYS A 3 4.93 -10.73 -4.19
N HIS A 4 5.33 -9.46 -4.11
CA HIS A 4 4.48 -8.40 -3.57
C HIS A 4 3.65 -7.75 -4.67
N ILE A 5 2.42 -7.35 -4.33
CA ILE A 5 1.42 -6.92 -5.33
C ILE A 5 1.85 -5.71 -6.14
N ILE A 6 2.39 -4.65 -5.53
CA ILE A 6 2.82 -3.44 -6.24
C ILE A 6 3.96 -3.71 -7.23
N PRO A 7 5.10 -4.34 -6.85
CA PRO A 7 6.15 -4.72 -7.79
C PRO A 7 5.64 -5.67 -8.89
N HIS A 8 4.74 -6.61 -8.57
CA HIS A 8 4.15 -7.51 -9.55
C HIS A 8 3.38 -6.72 -10.61
N ILE A 9 2.48 -5.82 -10.21
CA ILE A 9 1.70 -5.00 -11.13
C ILE A 9 2.64 -4.15 -12.00
N ILE A 10 3.60 -3.44 -11.39
CA ILE A 10 4.53 -2.57 -12.13
C ILE A 10 5.31 -3.36 -13.19
N THR A 11 5.87 -4.51 -12.80
CA THR A 11 6.67 -5.34 -13.72
C THR A 11 5.83 -5.93 -14.84
N SER A 12 4.65 -6.44 -14.51
CA SER A 12 3.73 -7.03 -15.50
C SER A 12 3.26 -6.00 -16.52
N LEU A 13 2.81 -4.84 -16.07
CA LEU A 13 2.36 -3.75 -16.93
C LEU A 13 3.48 -3.20 -17.82
N LYS A 14 4.71 -3.03 -17.29
CA LYS A 14 5.86 -2.59 -18.07
C LYS A 14 6.25 -3.57 -19.17
N ASN A 15 6.17 -4.87 -18.89
CA ASN A 15 6.66 -5.90 -19.81
C ASN A 15 5.61 -6.32 -20.84
N LYS A 16 4.34 -6.37 -20.45
CA LYS A 16 3.29 -6.99 -21.27
C LYS A 16 2.06 -6.09 -21.49
N GLY A 17 1.94 -4.97 -20.75
CA GLY A 17 0.72 -4.15 -20.75
C GLY A 17 -0.48 -4.82 -20.07
N GLU A 18 -0.29 -5.99 -19.47
CA GLU A 18 -1.30 -6.78 -18.79
C GLU A 18 -0.82 -7.26 -17.44
N VAL A 19 -1.75 -7.56 -16.54
CA VAL A 19 -1.45 -8.13 -15.21
C VAL A 19 -2.40 -9.28 -14.91
N GLU A 20 -1.85 -10.38 -14.40
CA GLU A 20 -2.61 -11.52 -13.90
C GLU A 20 -2.80 -11.41 -12.39
N LEU A 21 -4.05 -11.49 -11.93
CA LEU A 21 -4.46 -11.38 -10.55
C LEU A 21 -5.30 -12.58 -10.14
N LEU A 22 -5.39 -12.85 -8.83
CA LEU A 22 -6.34 -13.83 -8.30
C LEU A 22 -7.78 -13.33 -8.42
N GLU A 23 -8.74 -14.23 -8.55
CA GLU A 23 -10.19 -13.92 -8.57
C GLU A 23 -10.63 -13.09 -7.35
N ASN A 24 -10.04 -13.35 -6.18
CA ASN A 24 -10.28 -12.57 -4.96
C ASN A 24 -10.00 -11.07 -5.15
N SER A 25 -9.06 -10.71 -6.02
CA SER A 25 -8.63 -9.32 -6.25
C SER A 25 -9.76 -8.43 -6.78
N LYS A 26 -10.80 -9.02 -7.37
CA LYS A 26 -12.02 -8.30 -7.81
C LYS A 26 -12.73 -7.59 -6.63
N LYS A 27 -12.64 -8.15 -5.42
CA LYS A 27 -13.32 -7.64 -4.22
C LYS A 27 -12.35 -7.12 -3.15
N ASN A 28 -11.09 -7.56 -3.21
CA ASN A 28 -10.12 -7.28 -2.16
C ASN A 28 -9.73 -5.81 -2.13
N LYS A 29 -9.77 -5.24 -0.92
CA LYS A 29 -9.25 -3.90 -0.61
C LYS A 29 -8.07 -4.00 0.34
N ARG A 30 -7.08 -3.13 0.15
CA ARG A 30 -5.87 -3.06 0.99
C ARG A 30 -5.49 -1.61 1.25
N SER A 31 -4.77 -1.41 2.33
CA SER A 31 -4.05 -0.17 2.62
C SER A 31 -2.55 -0.39 2.43
N PHE A 32 -1.87 0.61 1.87
CA PHE A 32 -0.44 0.54 1.59
C PHE A 32 0.27 1.70 2.27
N LEU A 33 1.05 1.39 3.30
CA LEU A 33 1.84 2.38 4.01
C LEU A 33 3.21 2.52 3.35
N HIS A 34 3.63 3.76 3.13
CA HIS A 34 4.97 4.03 2.61
C HIS A 34 6.04 3.77 3.69
N ASN A 35 7.22 3.27 3.29
CA ASN A 35 8.30 2.94 4.21
C ASN A 35 8.81 4.14 5.02
N ILE A 36 8.80 5.34 4.46
CA ILE A 36 9.13 6.58 5.19
C ILE A 36 8.21 6.73 6.41
N ASP A 37 6.90 6.51 6.25
CA ASP A 37 5.96 6.60 7.35
C ASP A 37 6.15 5.49 8.38
N SER A 38 6.55 4.29 7.94
CA SER A 38 6.94 3.21 8.86
C SER A 38 8.17 3.59 9.69
N CYS A 39 9.20 4.18 9.09
CA CYS A 39 10.38 4.68 9.80
C CYS A 39 10.02 5.81 10.76
N ARG A 40 9.17 6.75 10.33
CA ARG A 40 8.67 7.83 11.19
C ARG A 40 7.89 7.30 12.40
N ALA A 41 7.10 6.23 12.22
CA ALA A 41 6.40 5.59 13.33
C ALA A 41 7.35 5.04 14.38
N ILE A 42 8.41 4.35 13.94
CA ILE A 42 9.44 3.83 14.85
C ILE A 42 10.12 4.97 15.61
N LEU A 43 10.52 6.03 14.91
CA LEU A 43 11.15 7.20 15.56
C LEU A 43 10.21 7.89 16.53
N ALA A 44 8.93 8.02 16.22
CA ALA A 44 7.92 8.61 17.09
C ALA A 44 7.72 7.78 18.36
N LEU A 45 7.67 6.44 18.23
CA LEU A 45 7.58 5.53 19.37
C LEU A 45 8.82 5.62 20.27
N LEU A 46 10.02 5.63 19.70
CA LEU A 46 11.27 5.76 20.44
C LEU A 46 11.40 7.12 21.16
N GLY A 47 10.82 8.18 20.58
CA GLY A 47 10.80 9.53 21.19
C GLY A 47 9.71 9.74 22.25
N SER A 48 8.81 8.76 22.45
CA SER A 48 7.71 8.89 23.42
C SER A 48 7.87 7.94 24.58
N ILE A 49 8.16 8.46 25.76
CA ILE A 49 8.27 7.66 27.01
C ILE A 49 6.95 6.91 27.29
N GLU A 50 5.82 7.55 27.01
CA GLU A 50 4.49 6.94 27.22
C GLU A 50 4.22 5.75 26.29
N ALA A 51 4.91 5.66 25.14
CA ALA A 51 4.79 4.58 24.19
C ALA A 51 5.74 3.42 24.48
N LEU A 52 6.78 3.61 25.28
CA LEU A 52 7.80 2.61 25.64
C LEU A 52 7.34 1.71 26.80
N ASP A 53 6.11 1.24 26.75
CA ASP A 53 5.48 0.39 27.76
C ASP A 53 5.54 -1.13 27.43
N GLY A 54 6.25 -1.52 26.36
CA GLY A 54 6.33 -2.88 25.88
C GLY A 54 5.09 -3.36 25.14
N SER A 55 4.12 -2.48 24.86
CA SER A 55 2.89 -2.85 24.16
C SER A 55 3.06 -2.86 22.64
N VAL A 56 2.12 -3.54 21.95
CA VAL A 56 2.07 -3.62 20.49
C VAL A 56 1.31 -2.42 19.92
N TYR A 57 1.82 -1.89 18.81
CA TYR A 57 1.23 -0.81 18.06
C TYR A 57 0.97 -1.21 16.60
N ASN A 58 -0.23 -0.94 16.10
CA ASN A 58 -0.52 -1.02 14.69
C ASN A 58 -0.03 0.25 13.99
N VAL A 59 0.63 0.06 12.86
CA VAL A 59 1.12 1.14 12.00
C VAL A 59 0.55 0.95 10.60
N ALA A 60 -0.36 1.83 10.19
CA ALA A 60 -1.05 1.74 8.90
C ALA A 60 -1.55 3.11 8.46
N THR A 61 -2.00 3.19 7.20
CA THR A 61 -2.76 4.34 6.67
C THR A 61 -4.25 4.02 6.66
N ASP A 62 -5.10 5.05 6.73
CA ASP A 62 -6.55 4.94 6.57
C ASP A 62 -6.96 4.90 5.09
N GLU A 63 -6.03 5.15 4.17
CA GLU A 63 -6.27 5.12 2.73
C GLU A 63 -6.40 3.67 2.26
N GLU A 64 -7.61 3.27 1.87
CA GLU A 64 -7.90 1.97 1.27
C GLU A 64 -8.08 2.11 -0.24
N ILE A 65 -7.61 1.11 -0.96
CA ILE A 65 -7.79 1.00 -2.41
C ILE A 65 -8.13 -0.46 -2.77
N SER A 66 -9.01 -0.67 -3.73
CA SER A 66 -9.20 -2.01 -4.31
C SER A 66 -7.97 -2.39 -5.15
N ILE A 67 -7.74 -3.69 -5.32
CA ILE A 67 -6.61 -4.17 -6.12
C ILE A 67 -6.77 -3.77 -7.60
N VAL A 68 -8.01 -3.70 -8.10
CA VAL A 68 -8.28 -3.24 -9.46
C VAL A 68 -7.96 -1.75 -9.61
N GLU A 69 -8.46 -0.89 -8.72
CA GLU A 69 -8.12 0.55 -8.71
C GLU A 69 -6.61 0.78 -8.57
N LEU A 70 -5.90 -0.06 -7.81
CA LEU A 70 -4.44 0.01 -7.71
C LEU A 70 -3.75 -0.26 -9.06
N VAL A 71 -4.25 -1.24 -9.84
CA VAL A 71 -3.74 -1.50 -11.20
C VAL A 71 -3.96 -0.28 -12.10
N GLU A 72 -5.18 0.28 -12.08
CA GLU A 72 -5.53 1.46 -12.88
C GLU A 72 -4.66 2.67 -12.51
N LEU A 73 -4.45 2.91 -11.21
CA LEU A 73 -3.59 3.98 -10.73
C LEU A 73 -2.14 3.82 -11.18
N ILE A 74 -1.57 2.60 -11.08
CA ILE A 74 -0.21 2.31 -11.54
C ILE A 74 -0.11 2.43 -13.07
N ALA A 75 -1.10 1.90 -13.82
CA ALA A 75 -1.15 1.99 -15.27
C ALA A 75 -1.18 3.45 -15.74
N SER A 76 -2.03 4.28 -15.13
CA SER A 76 -2.09 5.72 -15.40
C SER A 76 -0.74 6.39 -15.20
N LYS A 77 -0.05 6.07 -14.10
CA LYS A 77 1.30 6.59 -13.83
C LYS A 77 2.35 6.11 -14.83
N LEU A 78 2.18 4.94 -15.42
CA LEU A 78 3.04 4.40 -16.48
C LEU A 78 2.67 4.90 -17.88
N GLY A 79 1.57 5.67 -18.02
CA GLY A 79 1.06 6.15 -19.32
C GLY A 79 0.29 5.10 -20.11
N ILE A 80 -0.14 4.00 -19.46
CA ILE A 80 -0.94 2.94 -20.06
C ILE A 80 -2.42 3.27 -19.87
N LYS A 81 -3.14 3.49 -20.96
CA LYS A 81 -4.55 3.93 -20.91
C LYS A 81 -5.52 2.82 -20.56
N GLU A 82 -5.30 1.62 -21.08
CA GLU A 82 -6.22 0.47 -20.94
C GLU A 82 -5.40 -0.76 -20.54
N PRO A 83 -5.11 -0.95 -19.22
CA PRO A 83 -4.40 -2.13 -18.78
C PRO A 83 -5.29 -3.37 -18.89
N ALA A 84 -4.80 -4.46 -19.47
CA ALA A 84 -5.50 -5.73 -19.44
C ALA A 84 -5.34 -6.38 -18.06
N ILE A 85 -6.44 -6.75 -17.42
CA ILE A 85 -6.45 -7.45 -16.14
C ILE A 85 -7.03 -8.86 -16.36
N LEU A 86 -6.19 -9.86 -16.19
CA LEU A 86 -6.56 -11.27 -16.27
C LEU A 86 -6.77 -11.79 -14.85
N PHE A 87 -7.82 -12.58 -14.66
CA PHE A 87 -8.09 -13.19 -13.37
C PHE A 87 -7.96 -14.70 -13.45
N SER A 88 -7.13 -15.28 -12.57
CA SER A 88 -6.95 -16.73 -12.51
C SER A 88 -6.65 -17.18 -11.08
N GLY A 89 -7.11 -18.37 -10.74
CA GLY A 89 -6.89 -18.95 -9.42
C GLY A 89 -7.65 -18.23 -8.29
N TYR A 90 -7.69 -18.87 -7.12
CA TYR A 90 -8.40 -18.38 -5.95
C TYR A 90 -7.66 -18.74 -4.67
N ARG A 91 -7.65 -17.84 -3.68
CA ARG A 91 -7.07 -18.08 -2.35
C ARG A 91 -8.13 -17.97 -1.27
N ALA A 92 -8.61 -19.08 -0.75
CA ALA A 92 -9.70 -19.12 0.22
C ALA A 92 -9.41 -18.34 1.53
N SER A 93 -8.15 -18.26 1.94
CA SER A 93 -7.75 -17.60 3.19
C SER A 93 -7.45 -16.08 3.05
N ASP A 94 -7.66 -15.50 1.87
CA ASP A 94 -7.37 -14.08 1.64
C ASP A 94 -8.61 -13.23 1.95
N PRO A 95 -8.62 -12.45 3.06
CA PRO A 95 -9.79 -11.67 3.45
C PRO A 95 -10.05 -10.54 2.44
N GLU A 96 -11.34 -10.24 2.21
CA GLU A 96 -11.73 -9.15 1.31
C GLU A 96 -11.20 -7.79 1.78
N ARG A 97 -11.12 -7.58 3.10
CA ARG A 97 -10.71 -6.30 3.70
C ARG A 97 -9.81 -6.50 4.91
N ARG A 98 -8.77 -5.69 5.01
CA ARG A 98 -7.90 -5.60 6.20
C ARG A 98 -7.74 -4.14 6.59
N ILE A 99 -8.32 -3.78 7.73
CA ILE A 99 -8.14 -2.46 8.34
C ILE A 99 -7.50 -2.65 9.71
N LEU A 100 -6.50 -1.83 9.99
CA LEU A 100 -5.87 -1.78 11.31
C LEU A 100 -6.30 -0.51 12.04
N ASN A 101 -6.71 -0.65 13.30
CA ASN A 101 -6.92 0.51 14.16
C ASN A 101 -5.57 1.07 14.59
N THR A 102 -5.32 2.34 14.25
CA THR A 102 -4.07 3.08 14.53
C THR A 102 -4.23 4.12 15.63
N GLU A 103 -5.37 4.16 16.30
CA GLU A 103 -5.66 5.18 17.31
C GLU A 103 -4.63 5.18 18.46
N LYS A 104 -4.18 4.01 18.90
CA LYS A 104 -3.19 3.89 19.96
C LYS A 104 -1.88 4.59 19.65
N ILE A 105 -1.32 4.42 18.45
CA ILE A 105 -0.08 5.09 18.06
C ILE A 105 -0.28 6.60 17.89
N ARG A 106 -1.43 7.03 17.37
CA ARG A 106 -1.79 8.45 17.23
C ARG A 106 -1.82 9.14 18.59
N GLN A 107 -2.45 8.50 19.58
CA GLN A 107 -2.56 9.06 20.95
C GLN A 107 -1.22 9.05 21.69
N ARG A 108 -0.48 7.91 21.66
CA ARG A 108 0.71 7.70 22.50
C ARG A 108 1.97 8.30 21.88
N ALA A 109 2.13 8.27 20.57
CA ALA A 109 3.33 8.74 19.87
C ALA A 109 3.05 9.94 18.94
N ARG A 110 1.82 10.46 18.88
CA ARG A 110 1.41 11.59 18.01
C ARG A 110 1.84 11.36 16.55
N TRP A 111 1.78 10.12 16.10
CA TRP A 111 2.18 9.76 14.75
C TRP A 111 0.97 9.63 13.81
N GLU A 112 1.13 10.13 12.61
CA GLU A 112 0.22 9.96 11.49
C GLU A 112 0.98 9.74 10.19
N PRO A 113 0.44 8.95 9.24
CA PRO A 113 1.02 8.82 7.90
C PRO A 113 0.88 10.14 7.14
N ILE A 114 1.93 10.53 6.42
CA ILE A 114 1.95 11.76 5.60
C ILE A 114 2.08 11.48 4.11
N VAL A 115 2.58 10.31 3.72
CA VAL A 115 2.77 9.95 2.32
C VAL A 115 1.51 9.29 1.78
N LYS A 116 0.81 9.96 0.87
CA LYS A 116 -0.33 9.39 0.13
C LYS A 116 0.13 8.25 -0.77
N LEU A 117 -0.74 7.27 -1.02
CA LEU A 117 -0.43 6.13 -1.91
C LEU A 117 0.05 6.61 -3.29
N SER A 118 -0.63 7.59 -3.87
CA SER A 118 -0.24 8.13 -5.18
C SER A 118 1.16 8.72 -5.19
N GLN A 119 1.53 9.49 -4.16
CA GLN A 119 2.89 10.05 -4.00
C GLN A 119 3.94 8.95 -3.80
N GLY A 120 3.65 7.97 -2.95
CA GLY A 120 4.53 6.82 -2.73
C GLY A 120 4.79 6.02 -4.01
N LEU A 121 3.79 5.86 -4.86
CA LEU A 121 3.94 5.23 -6.16
C LEU A 121 4.82 6.05 -7.12
N ASP A 122 4.70 7.39 -7.13
CA ASP A 122 5.57 8.25 -7.93
C ASP A 122 7.04 8.11 -7.49
N MET A 123 7.30 8.09 -6.18
CA MET A 123 8.65 7.82 -5.64
C MET A 123 9.17 6.45 -6.07
N CYS A 124 8.34 5.40 -6.01
CA CYS A 124 8.71 4.04 -6.44
C CYS A 124 9.01 3.96 -7.96
N LEU A 125 8.37 4.80 -8.76
CA LEU A 125 8.57 4.86 -10.21
C LEU A 125 9.70 5.81 -10.63
N GLY A 126 10.40 6.43 -9.68
CA GLY A 126 11.48 7.39 -9.96
C GLY A 126 10.99 8.71 -10.56
N LYS A 127 9.71 9.06 -10.32
CA LYS A 127 9.14 10.35 -10.72
C LYS A 127 9.36 11.37 -9.62
N GLU A 128 9.81 12.57 -9.97
CA GLU A 128 9.88 13.66 -9.02
C GLU A 128 8.48 13.99 -8.51
N CYS A 129 8.32 14.07 -7.18
CA CYS A 129 7.11 14.61 -6.60
C CYS A 129 7.02 16.09 -7.00
N LYS A 130 6.06 16.43 -7.86
CA LYS A 130 5.69 17.83 -8.04
C LYS A 130 5.03 18.30 -6.75
N GLU A 131 5.63 19.32 -6.14
CA GLU A 131 5.06 20.06 -5.01
C GLU A 131 3.70 20.66 -5.36
#